data_254d5da53991c36f191d22bf125afb1e
#
_entry.id   254d5da53991c36f191d22bf125afb1e
#
_cell.length_a   1.000
_cell.length_b   1.000
_cell.length_c   1.000
_cell.angle_alpha   90.00
_cell.angle_beta   90.00
_cell.angle_gamma   90.00
#
_symmetry.space_group_name_H-M   'P 1'
#
loop_
_entity.id
_entity.type
_entity.pdbx_description
1 polymer ?
#
loop_
_entity_poly.entity_id
_entity_poly.type
_entity_poly.pdbx_seq_one_letter_code
_entity_poly.pdbx_strand_id
1 'polypeptide(L)'
;LEKASEIGAHILSGNVFETRALDELIPGWKELNAPIKTKVTKEKFLFLGKNNSLSWPTWLLPAVQKNHKNYIISLANLCRWLAEQAEALGVEIFPGFPASEILYNDDGSSKLKLLEKNFCF
;
A
#
# COMPACT_ATOMS: atom_id res chain seq x y z
N LEU A 1 13.95 6.35 1.81
CA LEU A 1 13.84 7.44 0.82
C LEU A 1 12.54 7.31 0.05
N GLU A 2 11.87 8.42 -0.22
CA GLU A 2 10.62 8.48 -0.99
C GLU A 2 10.78 9.48 -2.13
N LYS A 3 10.45 9.07 -3.36
CA LYS A 3 10.52 9.94 -4.55
C LYS A 3 9.49 11.06 -4.51
N ALA A 4 8.29 10.77 -4.03
CA ALA A 4 7.21 11.75 -3.93
C ALA A 4 7.54 12.85 -2.92
N SER A 5 6.89 14.02 -3.05
CA SER A 5 7.02 15.12 -2.12
C SER A 5 6.52 14.79 -0.71
N GLU A 6 5.63 13.80 -0.61
CA GLU A 6 5.10 13.27 0.66
C GLU A 6 4.80 11.77 0.52
N ILE A 7 4.76 11.06 1.63
CA ILE A 7 4.47 9.63 1.66
C ILE A 7 3.04 9.37 1.18
N GLY A 8 2.90 8.41 0.24
CA GLY A 8 1.61 8.02 -0.29
C GLY A 8 1.02 8.95 -1.36
N ALA A 9 1.76 9.96 -1.85
CA ALA A 9 1.25 10.90 -2.85
C ALA A 9 0.97 10.25 -4.23
N HIS A 10 1.72 9.21 -4.61
CA HIS A 10 1.58 8.54 -5.91
C HIS A 10 0.90 7.17 -5.84
N ILE A 11 0.09 6.95 -4.84
CA ILE A 11 -0.56 5.66 -4.58
C ILE A 11 -2.07 5.76 -4.83
N LEU A 12 -2.64 4.72 -5.45
CA LEU A 12 -4.07 4.61 -5.69
C LEU A 12 -4.86 4.54 -4.38
N SER A 13 -6.05 5.13 -4.38
CA SER A 13 -7.04 5.00 -3.31
C SER A 13 -8.14 4.02 -3.69
N GLY A 14 -8.91 3.53 -2.71
CA GLY A 14 -10.04 2.63 -2.95
C GLY A 14 -9.64 1.17 -3.22
N ASN A 15 -8.55 0.72 -2.66
CA ASN A 15 -8.09 -0.66 -2.75
C ASN A 15 -8.83 -1.58 -1.80
N VAL A 16 -9.00 -2.84 -2.24
CA VAL A 16 -9.36 -3.94 -1.34
C VAL A 16 -8.08 -4.47 -0.71
N PHE A 17 -8.05 -4.49 0.61
CA PHE A 17 -6.87 -4.82 1.41
C PHE A 17 -7.12 -6.03 2.31
N GLU A 18 -6.24 -7.03 2.22
CA GLU A 18 -6.18 -8.18 3.11
C GLU A 18 -5.24 -7.88 4.28
N THR A 19 -5.73 -8.04 5.52
CA THR A 19 -4.97 -7.62 6.71
C THR A 19 -3.91 -8.61 7.16
N ARG A 20 -3.81 -9.80 6.58
CA ARG A 20 -2.93 -10.87 7.05
C ARG A 20 -1.49 -10.42 7.30
N ALA A 21 -0.88 -9.74 6.32
CA ALA A 21 0.50 -9.24 6.46
C ALA A 21 0.62 -8.17 7.56
N LEU A 22 -0.41 -7.34 7.74
CA LEU A 22 -0.44 -6.33 8.79
C LEU A 22 -0.68 -6.96 10.17
N ASP A 23 -1.52 -8.01 10.25
CA ASP A 23 -1.76 -8.76 11.48
C ASP A 23 -0.46 -9.43 11.98
N GLU A 24 0.41 -9.88 11.05
CA GLU A 24 1.72 -10.46 11.37
C GLU A 24 2.75 -9.38 11.75
N LEU A 25 2.77 -8.24 11.05
CA LEU A 25 3.75 -7.18 11.25
C LEU A 25 3.46 -6.33 12.48
N ILE A 26 2.21 -5.92 12.65
CA ILE A 26 1.75 -5.04 13.74
C ILE A 26 0.46 -5.62 14.33
N PRO A 27 0.52 -6.64 15.20
CA PRO A 27 -0.68 -7.29 15.73
C PRO A 27 -1.69 -6.34 16.40
N GLY A 28 -1.19 -5.24 16.97
CA GLY A 28 -2.00 -4.20 17.65
C GLY A 28 -2.48 -3.06 16.74
N TRP A 29 -2.52 -3.22 15.42
CA TRP A 29 -2.85 -2.13 14.49
C TRP A 29 -4.24 -1.50 14.70
N LYS A 30 -5.19 -2.26 15.28
CA LYS A 30 -6.55 -1.75 15.58
C LYS A 30 -6.54 -0.76 16.73
N GLU A 31 -5.78 -1.06 17.77
CA GLU A 31 -5.59 -0.23 18.96
C GLU A 31 -4.76 1.02 18.63
N LEU A 32 -3.88 0.92 17.65
CA LEU A 32 -3.05 2.01 17.12
C LEU A 32 -3.78 2.88 16.08
N ASN A 33 -5.09 2.74 15.94
CA ASN A 33 -5.94 3.53 15.04
C ASN A 33 -5.51 3.51 13.57
N ALA A 34 -5.06 2.36 13.06
CA ALA A 34 -4.79 2.22 11.63
C ALA A 34 -6.00 2.66 10.79
N PRO A 35 -5.80 3.30 9.63
CA PRO A 35 -6.89 3.84 8.80
C PRO A 35 -7.63 2.76 8.01
N ILE A 36 -7.97 1.65 8.67
CA ILE A 36 -8.62 0.46 8.11
C ILE A 36 -9.97 0.30 8.81
N LYS A 37 -10.99 0.98 8.29
CA LYS A 37 -12.31 1.07 8.96
C LYS A 37 -13.43 0.37 8.19
N THR A 38 -13.37 0.36 6.85
CA THR A 38 -14.48 -0.07 5.99
C THR A 38 -14.32 -1.53 5.57
N LYS A 39 -15.02 -2.42 6.25
CA LYS A 39 -15.03 -3.85 5.93
C LYS A 39 -15.88 -4.14 4.68
N VAL A 40 -15.40 -5.05 3.82
CA VAL A 40 -16.19 -5.54 2.68
C VAL A 40 -17.35 -6.40 3.23
N THR A 41 -18.57 -5.92 3.01
CA THR A 41 -19.80 -6.61 3.46
C THR A 41 -20.53 -7.31 2.33
N LYS A 42 -20.40 -6.79 1.09
CA LYS A 42 -21.03 -7.34 -0.11
C LYS A 42 -20.09 -7.22 -1.29
N GLU A 43 -20.10 -8.23 -2.16
CA GLU A 43 -19.38 -8.22 -3.43
C GLU A 43 -20.28 -8.76 -4.53
N LYS A 44 -20.05 -8.31 -5.76
CA LYS A 44 -20.73 -8.82 -6.95
C LYS A 44 -19.69 -9.03 -8.04
N PHE A 45 -19.77 -10.17 -8.71
CA PHE A 45 -18.99 -10.45 -9.90
C PHE A 45 -19.89 -10.34 -11.13
N LEU A 46 -19.53 -9.49 -12.07
CA LEU A 46 -20.35 -9.19 -13.25
C LEU A 46 -19.53 -9.42 -14.52
N PHE A 47 -20.10 -10.17 -15.45
CA PHE A 47 -19.63 -10.17 -16.82
C PHE A 47 -20.37 -9.05 -17.58
N LEU A 48 -19.61 -8.11 -18.12
CA LEU A 48 -20.16 -6.96 -18.84
C LEU A 48 -20.16 -7.23 -20.33
N GLY A 49 -21.34 -7.20 -20.95
CA GLY A 49 -21.52 -7.15 -22.39
C GLY A 49 -21.68 -5.72 -22.89
N LYS A 50 -21.89 -5.53 -24.20
CA LYS A 50 -22.01 -4.20 -24.80
C LYS A 50 -23.21 -3.39 -24.24
N ASN A 51 -24.35 -4.03 -24.01
CA ASN A 51 -25.58 -3.40 -23.53
C ASN A 51 -26.22 -4.12 -22.33
N ASN A 52 -25.56 -5.14 -21.78
CA ASN A 52 -26.11 -5.94 -20.68
C ASN A 52 -25.00 -6.38 -19.72
N SER A 53 -25.40 -6.89 -18.56
CA SER A 53 -24.49 -7.52 -17.59
C SER A 53 -25.08 -8.82 -17.08
N LEU A 54 -24.23 -9.83 -16.90
CA LEU A 54 -24.57 -11.10 -16.29
C LEU A 54 -23.92 -11.19 -14.92
N SER A 55 -24.72 -11.37 -13.86
CA SER A 55 -24.20 -11.57 -12.51
C SER A 55 -23.80 -13.03 -12.33
N TRP A 56 -22.55 -13.26 -11.88
CA TRP A 56 -22.05 -14.58 -11.54
C TRP A 56 -22.18 -14.83 -10.03
N PRO A 57 -22.60 -16.01 -9.61
CA PRO A 57 -22.70 -16.34 -8.19
C PRO A 57 -21.33 -16.33 -7.50
N THR A 58 -21.18 -15.50 -6.46
CA THR A 58 -19.90 -15.33 -5.77
C THR A 58 -19.44 -16.58 -5.01
N TRP A 59 -20.37 -17.48 -4.64
CA TRP A 59 -20.02 -18.74 -4.01
C TRP A 59 -19.27 -19.71 -4.94
N LEU A 60 -19.41 -19.55 -6.25
CA LEU A 60 -18.74 -20.34 -7.27
C LEU A 60 -17.32 -19.82 -7.60
N LEU A 61 -16.94 -18.66 -7.07
CA LEU A 61 -15.62 -18.07 -7.29
C LEU A 61 -14.54 -18.80 -6.47
N PRO A 62 -13.31 -18.91 -7.02
CA PRO A 62 -12.16 -19.37 -6.26
C PRO A 62 -11.93 -18.53 -5.00
N ALA A 63 -11.33 -19.12 -3.97
CA ALA A 63 -11.12 -18.46 -2.69
C ALA A 63 -10.30 -17.15 -2.83
N VAL A 64 -9.33 -17.11 -3.73
CA VAL A 64 -8.49 -15.94 -4.02
C VAL A 64 -9.25 -14.74 -4.62
N GLN A 65 -10.45 -14.96 -5.16
CA GLN A 65 -11.30 -13.90 -5.71
C GLN A 65 -12.38 -13.43 -4.72
N LYS A 66 -12.44 -14.04 -3.53
CA LYS A 66 -13.40 -13.68 -2.49
C LYS A 66 -12.81 -12.64 -1.56
N ASN A 67 -13.46 -11.47 -1.51
CA ASN A 67 -13.02 -10.35 -0.68
C ASN A 67 -13.74 -10.30 0.69
N HIS A 68 -14.48 -11.33 1.03
CA HIS A 68 -15.15 -11.44 2.32
C HIS A 68 -14.12 -11.50 3.45
N LYS A 69 -14.11 -10.55 4.37
CA LYS A 69 -13.16 -10.26 5.44
C LYS A 69 -12.09 -9.21 5.10
N ASN A 70 -11.94 -8.81 3.84
CA ASN A 70 -11.04 -7.74 3.44
C ASN A 70 -11.65 -6.36 3.75
N TYR A 71 -10.85 -5.33 3.61
CA TYR A 71 -11.25 -3.94 3.87
C TYR A 71 -11.07 -3.09 2.63
N ILE A 72 -11.94 -2.09 2.47
CA ILE A 72 -11.75 -1.04 1.46
C ILE A 72 -11.02 0.11 2.15
N ILE A 73 -9.85 0.47 1.63
CA ILE A 73 -8.98 1.46 2.24
C ILE A 73 -8.45 2.48 1.23
N SER A 74 -7.98 3.61 1.73
CA SER A 74 -7.04 4.47 1.03
C SER A 74 -5.62 3.98 1.33
N LEU A 75 -4.94 3.45 0.31
CA LEU A 75 -3.58 2.94 0.47
C LEU A 75 -2.60 4.08 0.83
N ALA A 76 -2.84 5.29 0.33
CA ALA A 76 -2.08 6.48 0.71
C ALA A 76 -2.14 6.75 2.23
N ASN A 77 -3.33 6.66 2.82
CA ASN A 77 -3.49 6.85 4.27
C ASN A 77 -2.81 5.72 5.07
N LEU A 78 -2.88 4.48 4.57
CA LEU A 78 -2.18 3.36 5.20
C LEU A 78 -0.67 3.57 5.15
N CYS A 79 -0.11 4.02 4.02
CA CYS A 79 1.32 4.28 3.90
C CYS A 79 1.79 5.39 4.83
N ARG A 80 1.01 6.47 4.99
CA ARG A 80 1.33 7.54 5.96
C ARG A 80 1.34 7.01 7.38
N TRP A 81 0.32 6.26 7.75
CA TRP A 81 0.26 5.65 9.08
C TRP A 81 1.40 4.67 9.34
N LEU A 82 1.78 3.84 8.35
CA LEU A 82 2.95 2.95 8.46
C LEU A 82 4.26 3.73 8.60
N ALA A 83 4.37 4.87 7.92
CA ALA A 83 5.52 5.75 8.08
C ALA A 83 5.64 6.30 9.50
N GLU A 84 4.53 6.75 10.09
CA GLU A 84 4.49 7.19 11.50
C GLU A 84 4.94 6.07 12.46
N GLN A 85 4.52 4.80 12.19
CA GLN A 85 4.97 3.67 12.99
C GLN A 85 6.48 3.40 12.81
N ALA A 86 7.01 3.54 11.60
CA ALA A 86 8.43 3.36 11.31
C ALA A 86 9.27 4.48 11.98
N GLU A 87 8.83 5.73 11.92
CA GLU A 87 9.48 6.85 12.59
C GLU A 87 9.49 6.68 14.12
N ALA A 88 8.40 6.16 14.70
CA ALA A 88 8.34 5.83 16.12
C ALA A 88 9.35 4.74 16.52
N LEU A 89 9.78 3.90 15.58
CA LEU A 89 10.84 2.89 15.77
C LEU A 89 12.25 3.43 15.44
N GLY A 90 12.39 4.73 15.17
CA GLY A 90 13.67 5.39 14.89
C GLY A 90 14.12 5.35 13.42
N VAL A 91 13.22 5.02 12.49
CA VAL A 91 13.51 5.10 11.05
C VAL A 91 13.37 6.55 10.59
N GLU A 92 14.40 7.09 9.97
CA GLU A 92 14.34 8.40 9.32
C GLU A 92 13.79 8.30 7.91
N ILE A 93 12.76 9.09 7.59
CA ILE A 93 12.09 9.08 6.29
C ILE A 93 12.33 10.41 5.57
N PHE A 94 12.87 10.34 4.36
CA PHE A 94 13.21 11.51 3.54
C PHE A 94 12.34 11.54 2.28
N PRO A 95 11.23 12.28 2.28
CA PRO A 95 10.43 12.51 1.07
C PRO A 95 11.10 13.52 0.14
N GLY A 96 10.83 13.42 -1.16
CA GLY A 96 11.43 14.26 -2.19
C GLY A 96 12.86 13.86 -2.59
N PHE A 97 13.33 12.70 -2.12
CA PHE A 97 14.66 12.17 -2.44
C PHE A 97 14.56 10.84 -3.19
N PRO A 98 14.51 10.85 -4.54
CA PRO A 98 14.50 9.62 -5.30
C PRO A 98 15.87 8.92 -5.24
N ALA A 99 15.84 7.63 -4.98
CA ALA A 99 17.02 6.78 -5.16
C ALA A 99 17.28 6.61 -6.65
N SER A 100 18.52 6.85 -7.11
CA SER A 100 18.90 6.70 -8.50
C SER A 100 19.70 5.44 -8.77
N GLU A 101 20.64 5.13 -7.91
CA GLU A 101 21.61 4.09 -8.13
C GLU A 101 22.13 3.54 -6.80
N ILE A 102 22.44 2.26 -6.77
CA ILE A 102 23.19 1.64 -5.68
C ILE A 102 24.66 1.62 -6.09
N LEU A 103 25.50 2.30 -5.31
CA LEU A 103 26.94 2.26 -5.47
C LEU A 103 27.51 1.17 -4.54
N TYR A 104 28.49 0.44 -5.05
CA TYR A 104 29.22 -0.54 -4.27
C TYR A 104 30.62 -0.03 -3.99
N ASN A 105 31.08 -0.21 -2.77
CA ASN A 105 32.47 0.03 -2.40
C ASN A 105 33.33 -1.19 -2.79
N ASP A 106 34.64 -1.04 -2.79
CA ASP A 106 35.58 -2.11 -3.15
C ASP A 106 35.50 -3.32 -2.19
N ASP A 107 35.01 -3.12 -0.98
CA ASP A 107 34.76 -4.15 0.03
C ASP A 107 33.40 -4.90 -0.15
N GLY A 108 32.63 -4.54 -1.21
CA GLY A 108 31.32 -5.11 -1.50
C GLY A 108 30.17 -4.53 -0.67
N SER A 109 30.41 -3.60 0.23
CA SER A 109 29.35 -2.87 0.93
C SER A 109 28.62 -1.91 -0.03
N SER A 110 27.32 -1.69 0.20
CA SER A 110 26.51 -0.84 -0.65
C SER A 110 26.31 0.56 -0.09
N LYS A 111 26.31 1.57 -0.98
CA LYS A 111 25.99 2.96 -0.69
C LYS A 111 24.93 3.45 -1.67
N LEU A 112 23.91 4.11 -1.16
CA LEU A 112 22.84 4.65 -1.99
C LEU A 112 23.24 6.02 -2.56
N LYS A 113 23.06 6.22 -3.88
CA LYS A 113 23.19 7.51 -4.53
C LYS A 113 21.84 8.17 -4.67
N LEU A 114 21.74 9.39 -4.21
CA LEU A 114 20.56 10.25 -4.35
C LEU A 114 20.65 11.02 -5.66
N LEU A 115 19.51 11.23 -6.34
CA LEU A 115 19.40 12.24 -7.37
C LEU A 115 19.39 13.63 -6.70
N GLU A 116 20.23 14.52 -7.16
CA GLU A 116 20.16 15.92 -6.77
C GLU A 116 18.80 16.52 -7.16
N LYS A 117 18.31 17.45 -6.33
CA LYS A 117 16.97 18.04 -6.33
C LYS A 117 16.59 18.86 -7.58
N ASN A 118 17.27 18.70 -8.72
CA ASN A 118 17.18 19.61 -9.89
C ASN A 118 16.24 19.12 -11.02
N PHE A 119 15.36 18.16 -10.78
CA PHE A 119 14.32 17.77 -11.74
C PHE A 119 12.93 17.94 -11.13
N CYS A 120 12.46 19.20 -11.11
CA CYS A 120 11.02 19.49 -11.17
C CYS A 120 10.57 19.30 -12.63
N PHE A 121 9.69 18.34 -12.88
CA PHE A 121 8.80 18.35 -14.04
C PHE A 121 7.39 18.64 -13.55
#